data_4467e9c3b152f0582fe46c96e7a15e67
#
_entry.id   4467e9c3b152f0582fe46c96e7a15e67
#
_cell.length_a   1.000
_cell.length_b   1.000
_cell.length_c   1.000
_cell.angle_alpha   90.00
_cell.angle_beta   90.00
_cell.angle_gamma   90.00
#
_symmetry.space_group_name_H-M   'P 1'
#
loop_
_entity.id
_entity.type
_entity.pdbx_description
1 polymer ?
#
loop_
_entity_poly.entity_id
_entity_poly.type
_entity_poly.pdbx_seq_one_letter_code
_entity_poly.pdbx_strand_id
1 'polypeptide(L)'
;MTVLDQIIAGVREDLEQRMAARPMAALEALVAELPPALDPLPALRGPGLGVIAEVKRASPSKGHLATIADPAGLAARYAAGGASAISVLTERRRFNGSLADLEAVRAAVDTPLLRKDFVVTDYQLWEGRAAGADLALLIVAALTDAELARLLALGDQLGLTCLVETHTADEVRRAVDAGAGLIGVNNRNLKTLDVDLARFEELVGLLPSGTVAVAESGILSLADAQRMADAGAHAVLVGEALVVDGDPAAAVAAMRALTPLV
;
A
#
# COMPACT_ATOMS: atom_id res chain seq x y z
N MET A 1 -14.45 7.47 -19.56
CA MET A 1 -14.41 6.75 -18.26
C MET A 1 -13.13 5.95 -18.26
N THR A 2 -12.20 6.26 -17.37
CA THR A 2 -10.90 5.57 -17.25
C THR A 2 -11.05 4.22 -16.54
N VAL A 3 -9.99 3.40 -16.53
CA VAL A 3 -9.99 2.14 -15.74
C VAL A 3 -10.18 2.45 -14.25
N LEU A 4 -9.55 3.52 -13.74
CA LEU A 4 -9.70 3.97 -12.36
C LEU A 4 -11.15 4.34 -12.04
N ASP A 5 -11.83 5.10 -12.91
CA ASP A 5 -13.25 5.47 -12.72
C ASP A 5 -14.15 4.24 -12.60
N GLN A 6 -13.91 3.22 -13.44
CA GLN A 6 -14.66 1.96 -13.40
C GLN A 6 -14.43 1.17 -12.10
N ILE A 7 -13.19 1.16 -11.60
CA ILE A 7 -12.86 0.52 -10.33
C ILE A 7 -13.57 1.23 -9.18
N ILE A 8 -13.49 2.56 -9.13
CA ILE A 8 -14.13 3.37 -8.07
C ILE A 8 -15.65 3.18 -8.07
N ALA A 9 -16.28 3.13 -9.25
CA ALA A 9 -17.72 2.85 -9.35
C ALA A 9 -18.06 1.49 -8.72
N GLY A 10 -17.31 0.44 -9.07
CA GLY A 10 -17.51 -0.89 -8.48
C GLY A 10 -17.24 -0.93 -6.97
N VAL A 11 -16.22 -0.21 -6.50
CA VAL A 11 -15.93 -0.09 -5.06
C VAL A 11 -17.09 0.58 -4.32
N ARG A 12 -17.69 1.64 -4.88
CA ARG A 12 -18.85 2.32 -4.26
C ARG A 12 -20.08 1.41 -4.16
N GLU A 13 -20.35 0.61 -5.20
CA GLU A 13 -21.45 -0.39 -5.17
C GLU A 13 -21.21 -1.45 -4.09
N ASP A 14 -19.99 -2.00 -4.00
CA ASP A 14 -19.66 -2.99 -2.97
C ASP A 14 -19.67 -2.39 -1.57
N LEU A 15 -19.31 -1.11 -1.44
CA LEU A 15 -19.33 -0.36 -0.18
C LEU A 15 -20.75 -0.20 0.38
N GLU A 16 -21.75 0.09 -0.45
CA GLU A 16 -23.15 0.19 -0.02
C GLU A 16 -23.61 -1.09 0.69
N GLN A 17 -23.26 -2.26 0.15
CA GLN A 17 -23.61 -3.54 0.76
C GLN A 17 -22.89 -3.74 2.11
N ARG A 18 -21.60 -3.37 2.19
CA ARG A 18 -20.84 -3.49 3.45
C ARG A 18 -21.35 -2.54 4.53
N MET A 19 -21.69 -1.31 4.16
CA MET A 19 -22.28 -0.32 5.08
C MET A 19 -23.64 -0.76 5.61
N ALA A 20 -24.47 -1.40 4.78
CA ALA A 20 -25.74 -1.97 5.19
C ALA A 20 -25.56 -3.16 6.16
N ALA A 21 -24.53 -3.99 5.92
CA ALA A 21 -24.24 -5.15 6.76
C ALA A 21 -23.57 -4.77 8.10
N ARG A 22 -22.73 -3.74 8.12
CA ARG A 22 -22.01 -3.27 9.31
C ARG A 22 -22.09 -1.74 9.39
N PRO A 23 -23.00 -1.17 10.19
CA PRO A 23 -23.13 0.30 10.36
C PRO A 23 -21.86 0.94 10.94
N MET A 24 -21.63 2.22 10.67
CA MET A 24 -20.48 2.99 11.16
C MET A 24 -20.30 2.85 12.68
N ALA A 25 -21.36 3.01 13.47
CA ALA A 25 -21.29 2.89 14.94
C ALA A 25 -20.73 1.54 15.42
N ALA A 26 -20.94 0.45 14.66
CA ALA A 26 -20.36 -0.85 14.98
C ALA A 26 -18.84 -0.89 14.71
N LEU A 27 -18.36 -0.19 13.67
CA LEU A 27 -16.91 -0.05 13.41
C LEU A 27 -16.25 0.83 14.47
N GLU A 28 -16.87 1.96 14.83
CA GLU A 28 -16.39 2.85 15.89
C GLU A 28 -16.24 2.10 17.22
N ALA A 29 -17.22 1.31 17.60
CA ALA A 29 -17.17 0.50 18.82
C ALA A 29 -16.04 -0.56 18.76
N LEU A 30 -15.85 -1.22 17.62
CA LEU A 30 -14.75 -2.19 17.44
C LEU A 30 -13.39 -1.51 17.54
N VAL A 31 -13.20 -0.38 16.86
CA VAL A 31 -11.92 0.33 16.81
C VAL A 31 -11.54 0.88 18.20
N ALA A 32 -12.52 1.29 19.00
CA ALA A 32 -12.29 1.79 20.36
C ALA A 32 -11.67 0.73 21.29
N GLU A 33 -11.86 -0.56 21.02
CA GLU A 33 -11.32 -1.68 21.80
C GLU A 33 -9.96 -2.19 21.26
N LEU A 34 -9.51 -1.70 20.09
CA LEU A 34 -8.25 -2.14 19.50
C LEU A 34 -7.04 -1.45 20.16
N PRO A 35 -5.90 -2.16 20.24
CA PRO A 35 -4.63 -1.50 20.61
C PRO A 35 -4.29 -0.42 19.56
N PRO A 36 -3.42 0.54 19.88
CA PRO A 36 -2.91 1.48 18.90
C PRO A 36 -2.38 0.77 17.65
N ALA A 37 -2.54 1.41 16.48
CA ALA A 37 -1.96 0.89 15.25
C ALA A 37 -0.42 0.92 15.32
N LEU A 38 0.23 -0.02 14.65
CA LEU A 38 1.68 -0.09 14.59
C LEU A 38 2.23 1.02 13.68
N ASP A 39 3.26 1.73 14.13
CA ASP A 39 3.94 2.74 13.33
C ASP A 39 4.92 2.07 12.34
N PRO A 40 4.72 2.18 11.01
CA PRO A 40 5.61 1.60 10.01
C PRO A 40 6.86 2.46 9.75
N LEU A 41 6.84 3.75 10.10
CA LEU A 41 7.85 4.72 9.66
C LEU A 41 9.27 4.37 10.16
N PRO A 42 9.50 3.90 11.39
CA PRO A 42 10.83 3.49 11.82
C PRO A 42 11.41 2.34 10.99
N ALA A 43 10.57 1.36 10.60
CA ALA A 43 11.00 0.23 9.79
C ALA A 43 11.21 0.61 8.31
N LEU A 44 10.47 1.59 7.81
CA LEU A 44 10.62 2.11 6.45
C LEU A 44 11.84 3.05 6.29
N ARG A 45 12.24 3.74 7.37
CA ARG A 45 13.43 4.62 7.42
C ARG A 45 14.69 3.92 7.96
N GLY A 46 14.58 2.66 8.30
CA GLY A 46 15.67 1.90 8.92
C GLY A 46 16.88 1.75 7.99
N PRO A 47 17.96 1.16 8.50
CA PRO A 47 19.14 0.87 7.67
C PRO A 47 18.76 -0.13 6.56
N GLY A 48 19.22 0.13 5.35
CA GLY A 48 18.85 -0.63 4.15
C GLY A 48 17.51 -0.20 3.56
N LEU A 49 17.14 -0.83 2.47
CA LEU A 49 15.92 -0.52 1.74
C LEU A 49 14.68 -1.08 2.46
N GLY A 50 13.69 -0.24 2.77
CA GLY A 50 12.40 -0.69 3.29
C GLY A 50 11.68 -1.59 2.28
N VAL A 51 11.02 -2.64 2.74
CA VAL A 51 10.22 -3.52 1.86
C VAL A 51 8.79 -3.60 2.37
N ILE A 52 7.85 -3.10 1.55
CA ILE A 52 6.41 -3.35 1.71
C ILE A 52 6.07 -4.55 0.83
N ALA A 53 5.94 -5.72 1.44
CA ALA A 53 5.73 -6.98 0.73
C ALA A 53 4.24 -7.20 0.44
N GLU A 54 3.87 -7.39 -0.83
CA GLU A 54 2.47 -7.38 -1.25
C GLU A 54 1.88 -8.78 -1.46
N VAL A 55 0.76 -9.04 -0.80
CA VAL A 55 -0.11 -10.21 -1.01
C VAL A 55 -1.15 -9.86 -2.05
N LYS A 56 -0.99 -10.37 -3.29
CA LYS A 56 -1.83 -10.02 -4.45
C LYS A 56 -2.07 -11.23 -5.36
N ARG A 57 -3.33 -11.64 -5.52
CA ARG A 57 -3.74 -12.77 -6.37
C ARG A 57 -3.89 -12.43 -7.83
N ALA A 58 -4.34 -11.22 -8.13
CA ALA A 58 -4.63 -10.77 -9.49
C ALA A 58 -4.36 -9.29 -9.66
N SER A 59 -4.25 -8.83 -10.92
CA SER A 59 -4.20 -7.40 -11.25
C SER A 59 -4.87 -7.13 -12.60
N PRO A 60 -5.36 -5.88 -12.84
CA PRO A 60 -5.96 -5.50 -14.12
C PRO A 60 -5.04 -5.69 -15.32
N SER A 61 -3.72 -5.54 -15.14
CA SER A 61 -2.72 -5.61 -16.23
C SER A 61 -2.29 -7.02 -16.59
N LYS A 62 -2.34 -7.98 -15.65
CA LYS A 62 -1.82 -9.34 -15.85
C LYS A 62 -2.87 -10.44 -15.59
N GLY A 63 -4.07 -10.07 -15.14
CA GLY A 63 -5.08 -11.03 -14.72
C GLY A 63 -4.66 -11.79 -13.48
N HIS A 64 -4.82 -13.11 -13.49
CA HIS A 64 -4.39 -13.98 -12.37
C HIS A 64 -2.87 -14.05 -12.30
N LEU A 65 -2.30 -13.71 -11.15
CA LEU A 65 -0.84 -13.65 -10.94
C LEU A 65 -0.32 -14.89 -10.20
N ALA A 66 -1.00 -15.26 -9.12
CA ALA A 66 -0.60 -16.38 -8.29
C ALA A 66 -1.80 -17.01 -7.59
N THR A 67 -1.77 -18.32 -7.43
CA THR A 67 -2.72 -19.03 -6.55
C THR A 67 -2.22 -18.89 -5.12
N ILE A 68 -2.66 -17.82 -4.43
CA ILE A 68 -2.38 -17.63 -3.01
C ILE A 68 -3.56 -18.20 -2.24
N ALA A 69 -3.47 -19.50 -1.94
CA ALA A 69 -4.50 -20.19 -1.16
C ALA A 69 -4.45 -19.80 0.33
N ASP A 70 -3.26 -19.46 0.82
CA ASP A 70 -2.99 -19.07 2.21
C ASP A 70 -2.28 -17.71 2.27
N PRO A 71 -3.02 -16.58 2.31
CA PRO A 71 -2.45 -15.25 2.44
C PRO A 71 -1.74 -15.04 3.78
N ALA A 72 -2.22 -15.66 4.86
CA ALA A 72 -1.61 -15.57 6.18
C ALA A 72 -0.23 -16.26 6.22
N GLY A 73 -0.12 -17.45 5.65
CA GLY A 73 1.14 -18.18 5.54
C GLY A 73 2.15 -17.45 4.66
N LEU A 74 1.72 -16.82 3.55
CA LEU A 74 2.59 -15.98 2.73
C LEU A 74 3.09 -14.75 3.50
N ALA A 75 2.19 -14.07 4.21
CA ALA A 75 2.53 -12.90 5.03
C ALA A 75 3.51 -13.26 6.16
N ALA A 76 3.34 -14.42 6.80
CA ALA A 76 4.29 -14.92 7.82
C ALA A 76 5.70 -15.13 7.23
N ARG A 77 5.80 -15.60 5.99
CA ARG A 77 7.11 -15.72 5.28
C ARG A 77 7.71 -14.35 4.96
N TYR A 78 6.90 -13.37 4.57
CA TYR A 78 7.36 -11.98 4.38
C TYR A 78 7.87 -11.38 5.69
N ALA A 79 7.14 -11.56 6.79
CA ALA A 79 7.54 -11.12 8.12
C ALA A 79 8.86 -11.78 8.56
N ALA A 80 9.02 -13.10 8.34
CA ALA A 80 10.26 -13.82 8.64
C ALA A 80 11.46 -13.31 7.83
N GLY A 81 11.24 -12.80 6.60
CA GLY A 81 12.25 -12.13 5.78
C GLY A 81 12.56 -10.70 6.21
N GLY A 82 11.85 -10.16 7.21
CA GLY A 82 12.06 -8.82 7.74
C GLY A 82 11.32 -7.72 6.95
N ALA A 83 10.18 -8.02 6.33
CA ALA A 83 9.34 -7.00 5.68
C ALA A 83 9.03 -5.84 6.64
N SER A 84 9.21 -4.59 6.17
CA SER A 84 8.94 -3.38 6.95
C SER A 84 7.44 -3.15 7.15
N ALA A 85 6.64 -3.55 6.16
CA ALA A 85 5.19 -3.64 6.21
C ALA A 85 4.70 -4.71 5.22
N ILE A 86 3.47 -5.16 5.38
CA ILE A 86 2.84 -6.11 4.46
C ILE A 86 1.61 -5.45 3.86
N SER A 87 1.55 -5.40 2.53
CA SER A 87 0.42 -4.88 1.76
C SER A 87 -0.55 -6.02 1.45
N VAL A 88 -1.82 -5.84 1.79
CA VAL A 88 -2.87 -6.83 1.50
C VAL A 88 -3.93 -6.21 0.61
N LEU A 89 -4.10 -6.75 -0.60
CA LEU A 89 -5.17 -6.32 -1.52
C LEU A 89 -6.51 -6.71 -0.93
N THR A 90 -7.42 -5.73 -0.80
CA THR A 90 -8.79 -5.96 -0.31
C THR A 90 -9.86 -5.66 -1.35
N GLU A 91 -9.50 -5.09 -2.51
CA GLU A 91 -10.41 -4.89 -3.63
C GLU A 91 -10.77 -6.23 -4.26
N ARG A 92 -12.08 -6.50 -4.38
CA ARG A 92 -12.61 -7.81 -4.74
C ARG A 92 -12.65 -8.05 -6.25
N ARG A 93 -13.15 -7.06 -7.01
CA ARG A 93 -13.57 -7.25 -8.41
C ARG A 93 -12.40 -7.42 -9.38
N ARG A 94 -11.31 -6.73 -9.14
CA ARG A 94 -10.15 -6.68 -10.04
C ARG A 94 -8.91 -7.35 -9.49
N PHE A 95 -8.76 -7.37 -8.16
CA PHE A 95 -7.58 -7.91 -7.49
C PHE A 95 -7.87 -9.23 -6.77
N ASN A 96 -9.13 -9.67 -6.70
CA ASN A 96 -9.56 -10.88 -6.01
C ASN A 96 -9.10 -10.91 -4.54
N GLY A 97 -9.11 -9.71 -3.91
CA GLY A 97 -8.78 -9.50 -2.51
C GLY A 97 -10.02 -9.50 -1.60
N SER A 98 -9.81 -9.46 -0.30
CA SER A 98 -10.88 -9.35 0.68
C SER A 98 -10.41 -8.78 2.01
N LEU A 99 -11.34 -8.21 2.80
CA LEU A 99 -11.06 -7.85 4.20
C LEU A 99 -10.76 -9.07 5.06
N ALA A 100 -11.37 -10.21 4.75
CA ALA A 100 -11.07 -11.46 5.44
C ALA A 100 -9.60 -11.90 5.27
N ASP A 101 -8.97 -11.60 4.12
CA ASP A 101 -7.52 -11.81 3.94
C ASP A 101 -6.71 -10.91 4.86
N LEU A 102 -7.10 -9.63 5.00
CA LEU A 102 -6.43 -8.69 5.89
C LEU A 102 -6.55 -9.13 7.36
N GLU A 103 -7.74 -9.55 7.78
CA GLU A 103 -7.98 -10.08 9.14
C GLU A 103 -7.16 -11.36 9.40
N ALA A 104 -7.12 -12.30 8.43
CA ALA A 104 -6.32 -13.51 8.54
C ALA A 104 -4.81 -13.22 8.62
N VAL A 105 -4.32 -12.26 7.83
CA VAL A 105 -2.93 -11.82 7.89
C VAL A 105 -2.63 -11.16 9.24
N ARG A 106 -3.52 -10.27 9.76
CA ARG A 106 -3.34 -9.66 11.07
C ARG A 106 -3.22 -10.68 12.20
N ALA A 107 -4.00 -11.76 12.13
CA ALA A 107 -3.94 -12.82 13.12
C ALA A 107 -2.62 -13.62 13.07
N ALA A 108 -1.87 -13.56 11.97
CA ALA A 108 -0.66 -14.37 11.75
C ALA A 108 0.65 -13.61 11.98
N VAL A 109 0.64 -12.26 11.95
CA VAL A 109 1.88 -11.47 12.00
C VAL A 109 1.72 -10.22 12.87
N ASP A 110 2.83 -9.75 13.46
CA ASP A 110 2.92 -8.47 14.19
C ASP A 110 3.55 -7.35 13.33
N THR A 111 3.80 -7.61 12.05
CA THR A 111 4.30 -6.61 11.10
C THR A 111 3.20 -5.60 10.75
N PRO A 112 3.50 -4.30 10.57
CA PRO A 112 2.51 -3.32 10.12
C PRO A 112 1.82 -3.73 8.82
N LEU A 113 0.48 -3.59 8.76
CA LEU A 113 -0.35 -4.00 7.62
C LEU A 113 -0.92 -2.82 6.86
N LEU A 114 -0.68 -2.79 5.54
CA LEU A 114 -1.29 -1.84 4.61
C LEU A 114 -2.55 -2.45 4.00
N ARG A 115 -3.70 -1.82 4.22
CA ARG A 115 -4.89 -2.06 3.40
C ARG A 115 -4.68 -1.45 2.01
N LYS A 116 -4.45 -2.28 1.01
CA LYS A 116 -4.29 -1.88 -0.39
C LYS A 116 -5.64 -1.96 -1.10
N ASP A 117 -6.32 -0.83 -1.20
CA ASP A 117 -7.68 -0.68 -1.74
C ASP A 117 -7.85 0.70 -2.37
N PHE A 118 -8.96 0.97 -3.03
CA PHE A 118 -9.33 2.30 -3.51
C PHE A 118 -10.19 3.00 -2.47
N VAL A 119 -9.53 3.69 -1.54
CA VAL A 119 -10.20 4.38 -0.43
C VAL A 119 -10.73 5.72 -0.93
N VAL A 120 -12.05 5.91 -0.86
CA VAL A 120 -12.76 7.11 -1.31
C VAL A 120 -13.77 7.63 -0.28
N THR A 121 -13.91 6.95 0.87
CA THR A 121 -14.82 7.33 1.96
C THR A 121 -14.22 7.10 3.33
N ASP A 122 -14.72 7.83 4.33
CA ASP A 122 -14.34 7.66 5.74
C ASP A 122 -14.60 6.25 6.26
N TYR A 123 -15.75 5.69 5.86
CA TYR A 123 -16.12 4.33 6.26
C TYR A 123 -15.01 3.30 5.95
N GLN A 124 -14.32 3.44 4.82
CA GLN A 124 -13.27 2.49 4.46
C GLN A 124 -12.03 2.59 5.38
N LEU A 125 -11.72 3.77 5.92
CA LEU A 125 -10.64 3.90 6.91
C LEU A 125 -11.02 3.23 8.24
N TRP A 126 -12.23 3.46 8.73
CA TRP A 126 -12.76 2.77 9.92
C TRP A 126 -12.81 1.25 9.71
N GLU A 127 -13.31 0.80 8.56
CA GLU A 127 -13.39 -0.61 8.18
C GLU A 127 -11.99 -1.27 8.11
N GLY A 128 -11.01 -0.58 7.52
CA GLY A 128 -9.62 -1.04 7.46
C GLY A 128 -8.99 -1.16 8.84
N ARG A 129 -9.18 -0.14 9.69
CA ARG A 129 -8.67 -0.15 11.06
C ARG A 129 -9.31 -1.28 11.88
N ALA A 130 -10.61 -1.48 11.75
CA ALA A 130 -11.34 -2.56 12.41
C ALA A 130 -10.88 -3.96 11.94
N ALA A 131 -10.44 -4.10 10.68
CA ALA A 131 -9.87 -5.33 10.13
C ALA A 131 -8.38 -5.53 10.46
N GLY A 132 -7.76 -4.63 11.23
CA GLY A 132 -6.38 -4.75 11.69
C GLY A 132 -5.33 -4.07 10.83
N ALA A 133 -5.71 -3.15 9.93
CA ALA A 133 -4.76 -2.30 9.21
C ALA A 133 -4.07 -1.31 10.15
N ASP A 134 -2.81 -1.05 9.86
CA ASP A 134 -1.96 0.00 10.45
C ASP A 134 -1.69 1.12 9.45
N LEU A 135 -1.77 0.80 8.14
CA LEU A 135 -1.66 1.73 7.04
C LEU A 135 -2.88 1.65 6.13
N ALA A 136 -3.20 2.77 5.47
CA ALA A 136 -4.21 2.82 4.42
C ALA A 136 -3.65 3.50 3.17
N LEU A 137 -4.08 3.04 1.98
CA LEU A 137 -3.73 3.65 0.70
C LEU A 137 -4.69 4.79 0.38
N LEU A 138 -4.15 5.95 0.03
CA LEU A 138 -4.89 7.08 -0.56
C LEU A 138 -4.31 7.39 -1.94
N ILE A 139 -5.11 7.28 -3.01
CA ILE A 139 -4.67 7.51 -4.39
C ILE A 139 -5.07 8.93 -4.79
N VAL A 140 -4.10 9.82 -5.02
CA VAL A 140 -4.35 11.24 -5.34
C VAL A 140 -5.21 11.38 -6.59
N ALA A 141 -4.99 10.55 -7.61
CA ALA A 141 -5.78 10.55 -8.86
C ALA A 141 -7.27 10.22 -8.64
N ALA A 142 -7.63 9.60 -7.52
CA ALA A 142 -8.99 9.18 -7.18
C ALA A 142 -9.74 10.18 -6.29
N LEU A 143 -9.06 11.22 -5.79
CA LEU A 143 -9.56 12.12 -4.74
C LEU A 143 -9.43 13.58 -5.15
N THR A 144 -10.38 14.40 -4.76
CA THR A 144 -10.22 15.86 -4.73
C THR A 144 -9.28 16.26 -3.60
N ASP A 145 -8.74 17.51 -3.62
CA ASP A 145 -7.87 18.00 -2.55
C ASP A 145 -8.57 18.00 -1.19
N ALA A 146 -9.85 18.35 -1.15
CA ALA A 146 -10.66 18.35 0.06
C ALA A 146 -10.88 16.93 0.61
N GLU A 147 -11.10 15.93 -0.26
CA GLU A 147 -11.23 14.53 0.13
C GLU A 147 -9.90 13.98 0.63
N LEU A 148 -8.78 14.28 -0.05
CA LEU A 148 -7.45 13.85 0.35
C LEU A 148 -7.10 14.38 1.75
N ALA A 149 -7.26 15.70 1.96
CA ALA A 149 -6.97 16.33 3.26
C ALA A 149 -7.86 15.77 4.38
N ARG A 150 -9.15 15.55 4.11
CA ARG A 150 -10.09 14.98 5.08
C ARG A 150 -9.73 13.53 5.44
N LEU A 151 -9.40 12.68 4.44
CA LEU A 151 -9.05 11.29 4.68
C LEU A 151 -7.68 11.17 5.39
N LEU A 152 -6.71 12.03 5.08
CA LEU A 152 -5.45 12.11 5.83
C LEU A 152 -5.70 12.44 7.30
N ALA A 153 -6.48 13.49 7.57
CA ALA A 153 -6.80 13.88 8.95
C ALA A 153 -7.56 12.79 9.71
N LEU A 154 -8.46 12.06 9.05
CA LEU A 154 -9.13 10.92 9.67
C LEU A 154 -8.17 9.74 9.89
N GLY A 155 -7.25 9.48 8.97
CA GLY A 155 -6.19 8.49 9.14
C GLY A 155 -5.39 8.76 10.41
N ASP A 156 -4.92 9.99 10.60
CA ASP A 156 -4.19 10.41 11.80
C ASP A 156 -5.03 10.20 13.08
N GLN A 157 -6.31 10.55 13.07
CA GLN A 157 -7.21 10.34 14.22
C GLN A 157 -7.37 8.85 14.57
N LEU A 158 -7.35 7.97 13.58
CA LEU A 158 -7.44 6.52 13.75
C LEU A 158 -6.09 5.86 14.07
N GLY A 159 -5.00 6.64 14.08
CA GLY A 159 -3.62 6.15 14.23
C GLY A 159 -3.10 5.42 12.98
N LEU A 160 -3.79 5.53 11.83
CA LEU A 160 -3.36 4.93 10.56
C LEU A 160 -2.29 5.81 9.89
N THR A 161 -1.19 5.21 9.45
CA THR A 161 -0.27 5.87 8.53
C THR A 161 -0.81 5.78 7.10
N CYS A 162 -1.09 6.92 6.46
CA CYS A 162 -1.58 6.92 5.08
C CYS A 162 -0.40 6.90 4.09
N LEU A 163 -0.34 5.85 3.24
CA LEU A 163 0.48 5.83 2.02
C LEU A 163 -0.26 6.58 0.92
N VAL A 164 0.26 7.75 0.54
CA VAL A 164 -0.36 8.61 -0.50
C VAL A 164 0.30 8.32 -1.84
N GLU A 165 -0.43 7.63 -2.72
CA GLU A 165 0.04 7.19 -4.03
C GLU A 165 -0.10 8.31 -5.07
N THR A 166 0.98 8.57 -5.82
CA THR A 166 1.09 9.61 -6.84
C THR A 166 1.68 9.06 -8.15
N HIS A 167 1.36 9.71 -9.30
CA HIS A 167 1.80 9.29 -10.64
C HIS A 167 2.40 10.44 -11.46
N THR A 168 2.17 11.67 -11.04
CA THR A 168 2.60 12.88 -11.76
C THR A 168 3.14 13.94 -10.81
N ALA A 169 3.91 14.90 -11.34
CA ALA A 169 4.43 16.02 -10.55
C ALA A 169 3.31 16.85 -9.88
N ASP A 170 2.15 16.99 -10.55
CA ASP A 170 1.00 17.69 -9.97
C ASP A 170 0.40 16.90 -8.81
N GLU A 171 0.30 15.58 -8.93
CA GLU A 171 -0.18 14.72 -7.84
C GLU A 171 0.79 14.70 -6.64
N VAL A 172 2.12 14.73 -6.90
CA VAL A 172 3.13 14.88 -5.84
C VAL A 172 2.93 16.19 -5.09
N ARG A 173 2.76 17.32 -5.80
CA ARG A 173 2.50 18.62 -5.15
C ARG A 173 1.23 18.58 -4.31
N ARG A 174 0.13 18.03 -4.83
CA ARG A 174 -1.13 17.87 -4.08
C ARG A 174 -0.95 17.03 -2.81
N ALA A 175 -0.19 15.93 -2.88
CA ALA A 175 0.13 15.10 -1.72
C ALA A 175 0.94 15.86 -0.66
N VAL A 176 1.95 16.62 -1.10
CA VAL A 176 2.78 17.46 -0.23
C VAL A 176 1.96 18.59 0.41
N ASP A 177 1.14 19.29 -0.36
CA ASP A 177 0.27 20.37 0.12
C ASP A 177 -0.77 19.87 1.12
N ALA A 178 -1.22 18.61 0.99
CA ALA A 178 -2.10 17.96 1.95
C ALA A 178 -1.38 17.48 3.23
N GLY A 179 -0.05 17.56 3.31
CA GLY A 179 0.74 17.19 4.48
C GLY A 179 1.12 15.71 4.55
N ALA A 180 1.12 14.98 3.44
CA ALA A 180 1.47 13.57 3.43
C ALA A 180 2.94 13.33 3.85
N GLY A 181 3.16 12.51 4.89
CA GLY A 181 4.50 12.13 5.39
C GLY A 181 5.06 10.85 4.78
N LEU A 182 4.22 10.03 4.14
CA LEU A 182 4.57 8.81 3.43
C LEU A 182 3.97 8.88 2.03
N ILE A 183 4.81 9.03 1.00
CA ILE A 183 4.38 9.23 -0.39
C ILE A 183 4.92 8.10 -1.26
N GLY A 184 4.00 7.44 -1.97
CA GLY A 184 4.30 6.47 -2.99
C GLY A 184 4.35 7.11 -4.37
N VAL A 185 5.39 6.82 -5.13
CA VAL A 185 5.43 7.12 -6.57
C VAL A 185 5.21 5.81 -7.33
N ASN A 186 4.07 5.72 -7.99
CA ASN A 186 3.70 4.53 -8.74
C ASN A 186 4.24 4.63 -10.18
N ASN A 187 5.20 3.75 -10.50
CA ASN A 187 5.80 3.64 -11.82
C ASN A 187 4.83 3.16 -12.91
N ARG A 188 3.64 2.64 -12.51
CA ARG A 188 2.60 2.23 -13.45
C ARG A 188 1.66 3.37 -13.78
N ASN A 189 1.49 3.65 -15.07
CA ASN A 189 0.48 4.58 -15.55
C ASN A 189 -0.92 3.95 -15.40
N LEU A 190 -1.82 4.58 -14.64
CA LEU A 190 -3.17 4.05 -14.43
C LEU A 190 -4.09 4.12 -15.66
N LYS A 191 -3.70 4.86 -16.71
CA LYS A 191 -4.47 4.99 -17.95
C LYS A 191 -4.05 3.96 -19.00
N THR A 192 -2.71 3.76 -19.18
CA THR A 192 -2.14 2.88 -20.21
C THR A 192 -1.71 1.53 -19.66
N LEU A 193 -1.54 1.42 -18.34
CA LEU A 193 -0.98 0.29 -17.58
C LEU A 193 0.51 0.02 -17.85
N ASP A 194 1.17 0.87 -18.64
CA ASP A 194 2.61 0.79 -18.87
C ASP A 194 3.40 1.08 -17.59
N VAL A 195 4.55 0.45 -17.45
CA VAL A 195 5.45 0.61 -16.31
C VAL A 195 6.76 1.23 -16.79
N ASP A 196 7.20 2.29 -16.10
CA ASP A 196 8.47 2.96 -16.35
C ASP A 196 9.12 3.37 -15.03
N LEU A 197 10.24 2.72 -14.68
CA LEU A 197 10.97 3.01 -13.44
C LEU A 197 11.58 4.42 -13.41
N ALA A 198 11.81 5.05 -14.57
CA ALA A 198 12.29 6.42 -14.64
C ALA A 198 11.32 7.42 -14.00
N ARG A 199 10.03 7.08 -13.91
CA ARG A 199 9.03 7.95 -13.25
C ARG A 199 9.37 8.24 -11.79
N PHE A 200 9.78 7.23 -11.03
CA PHE A 200 10.23 7.45 -9.66
C PHE A 200 11.42 8.41 -9.61
N GLU A 201 12.42 8.19 -10.47
CA GLU A 201 13.64 9.01 -10.55
C GLU A 201 13.32 10.49 -10.88
N GLU A 202 12.33 10.72 -11.76
CA GLU A 202 11.90 12.08 -12.15
C GLU A 202 11.15 12.80 -11.03
N LEU A 203 10.39 12.07 -10.20
CA LEU A 203 9.46 12.66 -9.23
C LEU A 203 10.00 12.72 -7.80
N VAL A 204 10.90 11.82 -7.42
CA VAL A 204 11.40 11.74 -6.04
C VAL A 204 12.04 13.02 -5.55
N GLY A 205 12.73 13.75 -6.43
CA GLY A 205 13.33 15.06 -6.12
C GLY A 205 12.33 16.19 -5.77
N LEU A 206 11.03 15.98 -6.01
CA LEU A 206 9.97 16.91 -5.64
C LEU A 206 9.48 16.71 -4.18
N LEU A 207 9.86 15.63 -3.53
CA LEU A 207 9.45 15.33 -2.17
C LEU A 207 10.25 16.15 -1.17
N PRO A 208 9.61 16.77 -0.17
CA PRO A 208 10.30 17.48 0.90
C PRO A 208 11.23 16.57 1.71
N SER A 209 12.28 17.15 2.26
CA SER A 209 13.12 16.46 3.25
C SER A 209 12.26 15.98 4.43
N GLY A 210 12.45 14.73 4.84
CA GLY A 210 11.67 14.11 5.91
C GLY A 210 10.46 13.30 5.45
N THR A 211 10.02 13.43 4.19
CA THR A 211 9.03 12.55 3.58
C THR A 211 9.65 11.16 3.34
N VAL A 212 8.91 10.10 3.67
CA VAL A 212 9.29 8.74 3.28
C VAL A 212 8.83 8.47 1.86
N ALA A 213 9.79 8.26 0.96
CA ALA A 213 9.55 7.96 -0.46
C ALA A 213 9.44 6.45 -0.67
N VAL A 214 8.34 5.99 -1.28
CA VAL A 214 8.11 4.57 -1.65
C VAL A 214 8.03 4.45 -3.16
N ALA A 215 8.86 3.60 -3.76
CA ALA A 215 8.73 3.26 -5.17
C ALA A 215 7.78 2.08 -5.33
N GLU A 216 6.76 2.24 -6.20
CA GLU A 216 5.73 1.23 -6.42
C GLU A 216 5.69 0.78 -7.87
N SER A 217 5.37 -0.48 -8.10
CA SER A 217 5.26 -1.15 -9.41
C SER A 217 6.57 -1.27 -10.20
N GLY A 218 6.68 -2.35 -10.97
CA GLY A 218 7.78 -2.55 -11.93
C GLY A 218 9.07 -3.07 -11.33
N ILE A 219 9.15 -3.27 -10.03
CA ILE A 219 10.34 -3.78 -9.35
C ILE A 219 10.27 -5.30 -9.41
N LEU A 220 11.02 -5.89 -10.34
CA LEU A 220 10.97 -7.32 -10.66
C LEU A 220 12.27 -8.06 -10.31
N SER A 221 13.31 -7.33 -9.90
CA SER A 221 14.63 -7.87 -9.58
C SER A 221 15.30 -7.08 -8.46
N LEU A 222 16.37 -7.63 -7.88
CA LEU A 222 17.25 -6.90 -6.96
C LEU A 222 17.91 -5.69 -7.63
N ALA A 223 18.20 -5.77 -8.94
CA ALA A 223 18.76 -4.65 -9.69
C ALA A 223 17.75 -3.48 -9.80
N ASP A 224 16.46 -3.77 -10.03
CA ASP A 224 15.43 -2.74 -10.03
C ASP A 224 15.26 -2.11 -8.63
N ALA A 225 15.28 -2.94 -7.59
CA ALA A 225 15.19 -2.44 -6.20
C ALA A 225 16.41 -1.57 -5.84
N GLN A 226 17.63 -1.97 -6.25
CA GLN A 226 18.83 -1.16 -6.08
C GLN A 226 18.73 0.18 -6.82
N ARG A 227 18.26 0.15 -8.08
CA ARG A 227 18.02 1.36 -8.86
C ARG A 227 17.08 2.33 -8.15
N MET A 228 16.00 1.85 -7.52
CA MET A 228 15.09 2.71 -6.73
C MET A 228 15.77 3.25 -5.48
N ALA A 229 16.58 2.43 -4.78
CA ALA A 229 17.36 2.87 -3.62
C ALA A 229 18.35 3.97 -4.01
N ASP A 230 19.10 3.80 -5.10
CA ASP A 230 20.06 4.78 -5.62
C ASP A 230 19.40 6.09 -6.04
N ALA A 231 18.16 6.02 -6.52
CA ALA A 231 17.34 7.19 -6.84
C ALA A 231 16.77 7.92 -5.61
N GLY A 232 16.91 7.34 -4.40
CA GLY A 232 16.45 7.96 -3.15
C GLY A 232 15.17 7.36 -2.57
N ALA A 233 14.75 6.16 -2.99
CA ALA A 233 13.67 5.45 -2.34
C ALA A 233 14.07 5.03 -0.91
N HIS A 234 13.24 5.35 0.08
CA HIS A 234 13.36 4.79 1.42
C HIS A 234 12.83 3.36 1.47
N ALA A 235 11.81 3.07 0.65
CA ALA A 235 11.21 1.75 0.58
C ALA A 235 10.70 1.43 -0.84
N VAL A 236 10.47 0.15 -1.08
CA VAL A 236 9.83 -0.38 -2.29
C VAL A 236 8.58 -1.17 -1.93
N LEU A 237 7.53 -1.08 -2.75
CA LEU A 237 6.35 -1.93 -2.65
C LEU A 237 6.42 -2.99 -3.75
N VAL A 238 6.55 -4.26 -3.34
CA VAL A 238 6.86 -5.39 -4.23
C VAL A 238 5.95 -6.58 -3.91
N GLY A 239 5.43 -7.22 -4.94
CA GLY A 239 4.65 -8.46 -4.81
C GLY A 239 5.19 -9.57 -5.69
N GLU A 240 5.16 -9.35 -7.01
CA GLU A 240 5.46 -10.37 -8.01
C GLU A 240 6.87 -10.98 -7.84
N ALA A 241 7.90 -10.15 -7.70
CA ALA A 241 9.27 -10.62 -7.57
C ALA A 241 9.52 -11.46 -6.30
N LEU A 242 8.70 -11.30 -5.27
CA LEU A 242 8.90 -12.00 -3.99
C LEU A 242 8.42 -13.46 -4.02
N VAL A 243 7.63 -13.86 -5.02
CA VAL A 243 7.01 -15.20 -5.08
C VAL A 243 7.54 -16.08 -6.22
N VAL A 244 8.34 -15.51 -7.13
CA VAL A 244 8.81 -16.20 -8.34
C VAL A 244 9.73 -17.38 -8.01
N ASP A 245 10.71 -17.20 -7.11
CA ASP A 245 11.73 -18.20 -6.80
C ASP A 245 11.31 -19.17 -5.68
N GLY A 246 10.08 -19.08 -5.20
CA GLY A 246 9.52 -19.98 -4.19
C GLY A 246 10.01 -19.76 -2.76
N ASP A 247 10.94 -18.82 -2.51
CA ASP A 247 11.38 -18.41 -1.17
C ASP A 247 11.15 -16.90 -0.91
N PRO A 248 9.89 -16.51 -0.53
CA PRO A 248 9.56 -15.13 -0.22
C PRO A 248 10.38 -14.51 0.92
N ALA A 249 10.77 -15.30 1.92
CA ALA A 249 11.55 -14.80 3.05
C ALA A 249 12.96 -14.39 2.60
N ALA A 250 13.63 -15.24 1.83
CA ALA A 250 14.95 -14.93 1.27
C ALA A 250 14.90 -13.74 0.30
N ALA A 251 13.85 -13.64 -0.53
CA ALA A 251 13.67 -12.52 -1.46
C ALA A 251 13.51 -11.18 -0.71
N VAL A 252 12.67 -11.14 0.34
CA VAL A 252 12.52 -9.95 1.19
C VAL A 252 13.84 -9.60 1.87
N ALA A 253 14.53 -10.57 2.48
CA ALA A 253 15.81 -10.34 3.16
C ALA A 253 16.88 -9.79 2.22
N ALA A 254 16.96 -10.30 0.98
CA ALA A 254 17.89 -9.82 -0.03
C ALA A 254 17.62 -8.35 -0.42
N MET A 255 16.35 -7.96 -0.60
CA MET A 255 15.99 -6.56 -0.89
C MET A 255 16.26 -5.64 0.31
N ARG A 256 15.99 -6.10 1.54
CA ARG A 256 16.28 -5.37 2.78
C ARG A 256 17.75 -5.07 3.00
N ALA A 257 18.64 -5.91 2.47
CA ALA A 257 20.09 -5.74 2.56
C ALA A 257 20.64 -4.68 1.60
N LEU A 258 19.84 -4.22 0.64
CA LEU A 258 20.24 -3.17 -0.30
C LEU A 258 20.41 -1.83 0.41
N THR A 259 21.46 -1.10 0.02
CA THR A 259 21.72 0.26 0.50
C THR A 259 21.98 1.15 -0.72
N PRO A 260 21.58 2.44 -0.66
CA PRO A 260 21.93 3.38 -1.73
C PRO A 260 23.46 3.39 -1.98
N LEU A 261 23.84 3.40 -3.24
CA LEU A 261 25.23 3.69 -3.61
C LEU A 261 25.45 5.20 -3.43
N VAL A 262 26.27 5.57 -2.46
CA VAL A 262 26.63 6.96 -2.17
C VAL A 262 27.51 7.55 -3.27
#